data_b9b212ea4d07149a2cddc29556fa9fff
#
_entry.id   b9b212ea4d07149a2cddc29556fa9fff
#
_cell.length_a   1.000
_cell.length_b   1.000
_cell.length_c   1.000
_cell.angle_alpha   90.00
_cell.angle_beta   90.00
_cell.angle_gamma   90.00
#
_symmetry.space_group_name_H-M   'P 1'
#
loop_
_entity.id
_entity.type
_entity.pdbx_description
1 polymer ?
#
loop_
_entity_poly.entity_id
_entity_poly.type
_entity_poly.pdbx_seq_one_letter_code
_entity_poly.pdbx_strand_id
1 'polypeptide(L)'
;MSKKHPIQLSDHFTYARLFRFVLPSIVMMVFTSIYGVVDGLFVSNFAGKTAFASINLIMPFLIILGAMGFMLGTGGTALVSRVLGEGDKEHANKYFSMITLFGILLGVILTVVGVLAMRPMAILLGATEAMVDDCVLYGRIVVCFLTSFMLQNMFQSFLIAAERPKFGLLITLAAGVTNMVLDALFVGVFRWGIAGAAIATGISQTVGGVVPLMYFLFSKSSPASALDEVRGAAATAIVRQRLIRADEQHFRLADWDAVQRTADALSGRGRRGDVWRTDVCAVHLRRD
;
A
#
# COMPACT_ATOMS: atom_id res chain seq x y z
N MET A 1 6.43 4.39 -35.14
CA MET A 1 5.92 3.78 -33.89
C MET A 1 5.91 4.86 -32.81
N SER A 2 4.76 5.37 -32.45
CA SER A 2 4.62 6.44 -31.42
C SER A 2 5.06 5.88 -30.06
N LYS A 3 6.10 6.47 -29.46
CA LYS A 3 6.48 6.19 -28.06
C LYS A 3 5.31 6.59 -27.17
N LYS A 4 4.56 5.60 -26.68
CA LYS A 4 3.50 5.83 -25.69
C LYS A 4 4.18 6.37 -24.43
N HIS A 5 4.01 7.68 -24.15
CA HIS A 5 4.43 8.25 -22.88
C HIS A 5 3.77 7.49 -21.72
N PRO A 6 4.49 7.23 -20.63
CA PRO A 6 3.90 6.66 -19.43
C PRO A 6 2.77 7.59 -18.94
N ILE A 7 1.70 6.99 -18.43
CA ILE A 7 0.56 7.74 -17.90
C ILE A 7 1.00 8.35 -16.58
N GLN A 8 1.00 9.69 -16.48
CA GLN A 8 1.36 10.41 -15.27
C GLN A 8 0.08 10.76 -14.48
N LEU A 9 0.19 10.78 -13.15
CA LEU A 9 -0.92 11.17 -12.24
C LEU A 9 -1.40 12.61 -12.47
N SER A 10 -0.57 13.43 -13.14
CA SER A 10 -0.87 14.82 -13.53
C SER A 10 -1.67 14.96 -14.83
N ASP A 11 -1.86 13.89 -15.61
CA ASP A 11 -2.57 13.93 -16.86
C ASP A 11 -4.09 14.09 -16.65
N HIS A 12 -4.79 14.72 -17.61
CA HIS A 12 -6.26 14.70 -17.63
C HIS A 12 -6.75 13.26 -17.78
N PHE A 13 -7.33 12.71 -16.70
CA PHE A 13 -7.85 11.35 -16.69
C PHE A 13 -9.20 11.29 -17.42
N THR A 14 -9.20 10.73 -18.61
CA THR A 14 -10.39 10.10 -19.18
C THR A 14 -10.63 8.76 -18.48
N TYR A 15 -11.89 8.30 -18.34
CA TYR A 15 -12.22 7.00 -17.73
C TYR A 15 -11.36 5.85 -18.26
N ALA A 16 -11.09 5.82 -19.57
CA ALA A 16 -10.22 4.80 -20.18
C ALA A 16 -8.75 4.89 -19.74
N ARG A 17 -8.20 6.08 -19.49
CA ARG A 17 -6.85 6.29 -18.98
C ARG A 17 -6.75 5.90 -17.53
N LEU A 18 -7.73 6.28 -16.70
CA LEU A 18 -7.83 5.90 -15.30
C LEU A 18 -7.88 4.37 -15.16
N PHE A 19 -8.76 3.71 -15.92
CA PHE A 19 -8.87 2.26 -15.92
C PHE A 19 -7.55 1.58 -16.29
N ARG A 20 -6.87 2.07 -17.34
CA ARG A 20 -5.56 1.53 -17.75
C ARG A 20 -4.45 1.74 -16.70
N PHE A 21 -4.53 2.79 -15.91
CA PHE A 21 -3.59 3.05 -14.82
C PHE A 21 -3.85 2.12 -13.61
N VAL A 22 -5.12 1.91 -13.26
CA VAL A 22 -5.54 1.10 -12.10
C VAL A 22 -5.53 -0.40 -12.43
N LEU A 23 -5.67 -0.78 -13.70
CA LEU A 23 -5.75 -2.17 -14.14
C LEU A 23 -4.61 -3.06 -13.60
N PRO A 24 -3.32 -2.67 -13.60
CA PRO A 24 -2.26 -3.47 -13.01
C PRO A 24 -2.48 -3.77 -11.53
N SER A 25 -2.97 -2.80 -10.76
CA SER A 25 -3.26 -2.98 -9.32
C SER A 25 -4.46 -3.92 -9.11
N ILE A 26 -5.49 -3.83 -9.95
CA ILE A 26 -6.63 -4.76 -9.91
C ILE A 26 -6.16 -6.18 -10.22
N VAL A 27 -5.37 -6.35 -11.30
CA VAL A 27 -4.83 -7.67 -11.68
C VAL A 27 -3.97 -8.25 -10.55
N MET A 28 -3.18 -7.42 -9.88
CA MET A 28 -2.36 -7.80 -8.74
C MET A 28 -3.23 -8.33 -7.58
N MET A 29 -4.32 -7.62 -7.22
CA MET A 29 -5.23 -8.06 -6.15
C MET A 29 -5.95 -9.36 -6.49
N VAL A 30 -6.45 -9.49 -7.72
CA VAL A 30 -7.11 -10.71 -8.21
C VAL A 30 -6.12 -11.88 -8.19
N PHE A 31 -4.90 -11.68 -8.69
CA PHE A 31 -3.88 -12.72 -8.69
C PHE A 31 -3.48 -13.15 -7.28
N THR A 32 -3.33 -12.18 -6.35
CA THR A 32 -3.05 -12.46 -4.93
C THR A 32 -4.16 -13.32 -4.30
N SER A 33 -5.41 -13.04 -4.62
CA SER A 33 -6.54 -13.84 -4.15
C SER A 33 -6.51 -15.26 -4.72
N ILE A 34 -6.19 -15.39 -6.02
CA ILE A 34 -6.11 -16.70 -6.70
C ILE A 34 -5.01 -17.57 -6.09
N TYR A 35 -3.80 -17.03 -5.93
CA TYR A 35 -2.72 -17.85 -5.37
C TYR A 35 -3.00 -18.23 -3.90
N GLY A 36 -3.65 -17.37 -3.11
CA GLY A 36 -4.05 -17.72 -1.74
C GLY A 36 -5.07 -18.86 -1.70
N VAL A 37 -6.00 -18.93 -2.67
CA VAL A 37 -6.91 -20.07 -2.81
C VAL A 37 -6.16 -21.34 -3.22
N VAL A 38 -5.19 -21.23 -4.14
CA VAL A 38 -4.36 -22.36 -4.58
C VAL A 38 -3.52 -22.92 -3.42
N ASP A 39 -2.86 -22.07 -2.65
CA ASP A 39 -2.13 -22.44 -1.43
C ASP A 39 -3.05 -23.19 -0.45
N GLY A 40 -4.23 -22.64 -0.16
CA GLY A 40 -5.23 -23.30 0.68
C GLY A 40 -5.67 -24.66 0.16
N LEU A 41 -5.81 -24.83 -1.16
CA LEU A 41 -6.14 -26.11 -1.77
C LEU A 41 -5.02 -27.14 -1.61
N PHE A 42 -3.76 -26.75 -1.79
CA PHE A 42 -2.61 -27.65 -1.54
C PHE A 42 -2.57 -28.10 -0.10
N VAL A 43 -2.68 -27.17 0.85
CA VAL A 43 -2.67 -27.50 2.30
C VAL A 43 -3.85 -28.40 2.65
N SER A 44 -5.07 -28.06 2.24
CA SER A 44 -6.28 -28.82 2.56
C SER A 44 -6.24 -30.26 2.04
N ASN A 45 -5.72 -30.46 0.83
CA ASN A 45 -5.71 -31.78 0.18
C ASN A 45 -4.54 -32.67 0.62
N PHE A 46 -3.36 -32.08 0.88
CA PHE A 46 -2.15 -32.83 1.15
C PHE A 46 -1.69 -32.81 2.60
N ALA A 47 -1.92 -31.71 3.35
CA ALA A 47 -1.59 -31.61 4.78
C ALA A 47 -2.78 -31.95 5.70
N GLY A 48 -3.99 -31.91 5.16
CA GLY A 48 -5.22 -32.28 5.86
C GLY A 48 -6.02 -31.10 6.41
N LYS A 49 -7.27 -31.39 6.80
CA LYS A 49 -8.25 -30.39 7.23
C LYS A 49 -7.85 -29.66 8.51
N THR A 50 -7.24 -30.37 9.47
CA THR A 50 -6.77 -29.79 10.74
C THR A 50 -5.64 -28.80 10.49
N ALA A 51 -4.68 -29.13 9.65
CA ALA A 51 -3.60 -28.24 9.24
C ALA A 51 -4.14 -26.96 8.56
N PHE A 52 -5.10 -27.11 7.64
CA PHE A 52 -5.75 -25.96 6.99
C PHE A 52 -6.51 -25.07 7.99
N ALA A 53 -7.23 -25.68 8.94
CA ALA A 53 -7.91 -24.92 9.98
C ALA A 53 -6.92 -24.19 10.90
N SER A 54 -5.80 -24.83 11.25
CA SER A 54 -4.73 -24.23 12.07
C SER A 54 -4.09 -23.02 11.41
N ILE A 55 -3.82 -23.08 10.09
CA ILE A 55 -3.31 -21.94 9.33
C ILE A 55 -4.30 -20.79 9.36
N ASN A 56 -5.59 -21.03 9.05
CA ASN A 56 -6.60 -19.99 9.05
C ASN A 56 -6.81 -19.36 10.43
N LEU A 57 -6.64 -20.10 11.50
CA LEU A 57 -6.75 -19.61 12.87
C LEU A 57 -5.63 -18.64 13.23
N ILE A 58 -4.39 -18.93 12.82
CA ILE A 58 -3.22 -18.08 13.16
C ILE A 58 -3.01 -16.92 12.18
N MET A 59 -3.60 -16.98 10.97
CA MET A 59 -3.47 -15.95 9.93
C MET A 59 -3.76 -14.52 10.40
N PRO A 60 -4.82 -14.21 11.17
CA PRO A 60 -5.08 -12.85 11.63
C PRO A 60 -3.90 -12.26 12.42
N PHE A 61 -3.24 -13.06 13.26
CA PHE A 61 -2.07 -12.62 14.00
C PHE A 61 -0.90 -12.29 13.07
N LEU A 62 -0.63 -13.15 12.09
CA LEU A 62 0.43 -12.92 11.09
C LEU A 62 0.16 -11.68 10.24
N ILE A 63 -1.10 -11.45 9.85
CA ILE A 63 -1.51 -10.26 9.08
C ILE A 63 -1.31 -8.98 9.91
N ILE A 64 -1.65 -8.99 11.20
CA ILE A 64 -1.44 -7.82 12.10
C ILE A 64 0.05 -7.48 12.18
N LEU A 65 0.92 -8.48 12.35
CA LEU A 65 2.37 -8.25 12.34
C LEU A 65 2.86 -7.68 11.00
N GLY A 66 2.38 -8.21 9.88
CA GLY A 66 2.75 -7.76 8.54
C GLY A 66 2.19 -6.37 8.18
N ALA A 67 1.06 -5.97 8.77
CA ALA A 67 0.43 -4.67 8.55
C ALA A 67 1.33 -3.50 8.97
N MET A 68 2.27 -3.71 9.91
CA MET A 68 3.30 -2.72 10.26
C MET A 68 4.16 -2.33 9.05
N GLY A 69 4.47 -3.29 8.16
CA GLY A 69 5.17 -3.01 6.90
C GLY A 69 4.36 -2.14 5.95
N PHE A 70 3.06 -2.37 5.86
CA PHE A 70 2.15 -1.54 5.07
C PHE A 70 2.01 -0.12 5.63
N MET A 71 1.93 0.03 6.95
CA MET A 71 1.90 1.35 7.61
C MET A 71 3.17 2.15 7.35
N LEU A 72 4.34 1.51 7.48
CA LEU A 72 5.64 2.12 7.16
C LEU A 72 5.74 2.48 5.68
N GLY A 73 5.23 1.61 4.80
CA GLY A 73 5.21 1.84 3.35
C GLY A 73 4.37 3.05 2.97
N THR A 74 3.12 3.12 3.44
CA THR A 74 2.20 4.22 3.10
C THR A 74 2.63 5.54 3.74
N GLY A 75 2.99 5.52 5.03
CA GLY A 75 3.49 6.71 5.74
C GLY A 75 4.83 7.19 5.18
N GLY A 76 5.75 6.26 4.92
CA GLY A 76 7.06 6.56 4.33
C GLY A 76 6.96 7.12 2.92
N THR A 77 6.08 6.56 2.10
CA THR A 77 5.81 7.05 0.75
C THR A 77 5.28 8.49 0.77
N ALA A 78 4.36 8.81 1.68
CA ALA A 78 3.82 10.16 1.81
C ALA A 78 4.92 11.18 2.19
N LEU A 79 5.79 10.83 3.16
CA LEU A 79 6.90 11.67 3.59
C LEU A 79 7.92 11.90 2.46
N VAL A 80 8.38 10.81 1.83
CA VAL A 80 9.39 10.86 0.77
C VAL A 80 8.87 11.61 -0.45
N SER A 81 7.61 11.38 -0.86
CA SER A 81 6.98 12.09 -1.99
C SER A 81 6.82 13.58 -1.71
N ARG A 82 6.52 13.97 -0.46
CA ARG A 82 6.44 15.38 -0.07
C ARG A 82 7.79 16.09 -0.22
N VAL A 83 8.85 15.54 0.39
CA VAL A 83 10.20 16.13 0.36
C VAL A 83 10.73 16.20 -1.06
N LEU A 84 10.44 15.18 -1.85
CA LEU A 84 10.78 15.17 -3.27
C LEU A 84 10.03 16.26 -4.06
N GLY A 85 8.76 16.50 -3.74
CA GLY A 85 7.95 17.60 -4.30
C GLY A 85 8.50 18.99 -3.96
N GLU A 86 9.16 19.15 -2.80
CA GLU A 86 9.89 20.36 -2.40
C GLU A 86 11.24 20.52 -3.14
N GLY A 87 11.66 19.51 -3.87
CA GLY A 87 12.89 19.54 -4.71
C GLY A 87 14.13 19.01 -4.04
N ASP A 88 14.02 18.54 -2.80
CA ASP A 88 15.15 18.07 -2.00
C ASP A 88 15.37 16.56 -2.16
N LYS A 89 16.18 16.19 -3.15
CA LYS A 89 16.48 14.79 -3.46
C LYS A 89 17.35 14.13 -2.39
N GLU A 90 18.24 14.89 -1.78
CA GLU A 90 19.18 14.35 -0.81
C GLU A 90 18.44 13.91 0.45
N HIS A 91 17.56 14.76 0.99
CA HIS A 91 16.74 14.41 2.13
C HIS A 91 15.72 13.32 1.81
N ALA A 92 15.13 13.32 0.60
CA ALA A 92 14.22 12.25 0.18
C ALA A 92 14.91 10.88 0.19
N ASN A 93 16.15 10.76 -0.31
CA ASN A 93 16.95 9.54 -0.26
C ASN A 93 17.30 9.14 1.18
N LYS A 94 17.65 10.10 2.01
CA LYS A 94 17.97 9.87 3.42
C LYS A 94 16.75 9.32 4.16
N TYR A 95 15.58 9.91 3.98
CA TYR A 95 14.33 9.42 4.58
C TYR A 95 13.94 8.04 4.07
N PHE A 96 14.04 7.77 2.77
CA PHE A 96 13.80 6.45 2.21
C PHE A 96 14.71 5.38 2.85
N SER A 97 16.01 5.65 2.93
CA SER A 97 16.98 4.73 3.54
C SER A 97 16.71 4.52 5.03
N MET A 98 16.38 5.59 5.75
CA MET A 98 16.05 5.55 7.17
C MET A 98 14.78 4.73 7.43
N ILE A 99 13.72 4.93 6.65
CA ILE A 99 12.47 4.17 6.76
C ILE A 99 12.69 2.70 6.43
N THR A 100 13.50 2.41 5.41
CA THR A 100 13.83 1.04 5.04
C THR A 100 14.61 0.34 6.15
N LEU A 101 15.63 0.99 6.70
CA LEU A 101 16.41 0.45 7.82
C LEU A 101 15.54 0.26 9.06
N PHE A 102 14.70 1.25 9.39
CA PHE A 102 13.76 1.13 10.50
C PHE A 102 12.78 -0.02 10.30
N GLY A 103 12.27 -0.21 9.06
CA GLY A 103 11.42 -1.35 8.71
C GLY A 103 12.10 -2.70 8.90
N ILE A 104 13.38 -2.81 8.54
CA ILE A 104 14.18 -4.03 8.77
C ILE A 104 14.36 -4.29 10.27
N LEU A 105 14.78 -3.27 11.04
CA LEU A 105 14.97 -3.40 12.49
C LEU A 105 13.66 -3.78 13.19
N LEU A 106 12.58 -3.11 12.88
CA LEU A 106 11.26 -3.42 13.42
C LEU A 106 10.83 -4.85 13.03
N GLY A 107 11.05 -5.25 11.78
CA GLY A 107 10.77 -6.61 11.31
C GLY A 107 11.53 -7.67 12.09
N VAL A 108 12.82 -7.46 12.37
CA VAL A 108 13.62 -8.37 13.18
C VAL A 108 13.09 -8.44 14.62
N ILE A 109 12.79 -7.30 15.24
CA ILE A 109 12.22 -7.25 16.60
C ILE A 109 10.88 -8.01 16.64
N LEU A 110 9.99 -7.73 15.69
CA LEU A 110 8.68 -8.39 15.61
C LEU A 110 8.81 -9.89 15.30
N THR A 111 9.84 -10.30 14.57
CA THR A 111 10.17 -11.73 14.36
C THR A 111 10.46 -12.42 15.68
N VAL A 112 11.35 -11.84 16.49
CA VAL A 112 11.70 -12.42 17.81
C VAL A 112 10.46 -12.47 18.72
N VAL A 113 9.75 -11.36 18.85
CA VAL A 113 8.52 -11.28 19.65
C VAL A 113 7.46 -12.26 19.13
N GLY A 114 7.24 -12.34 17.83
CA GLY A 114 6.25 -13.21 17.20
C GLY A 114 6.55 -14.69 17.41
N VAL A 115 7.83 -15.11 17.29
CA VAL A 115 8.25 -16.51 17.56
C VAL A 115 7.97 -16.90 19.01
N LEU A 116 8.28 -16.00 19.96
CA LEU A 116 8.03 -16.24 21.39
C LEU A 116 6.54 -16.22 21.74
N ALA A 117 5.80 -15.30 21.14
CA ALA A 117 4.36 -15.13 21.37
C ALA A 117 3.49 -16.16 20.66
N MET A 118 4.03 -16.97 19.74
CA MET A 118 3.23 -17.83 18.86
C MET A 118 2.34 -18.81 19.61
N ARG A 119 2.87 -19.51 20.61
CA ARG A 119 2.10 -20.49 21.39
C ARG A 119 0.98 -19.86 22.23
N PRO A 120 1.23 -18.81 23.05
CA PRO A 120 0.17 -18.13 23.78
C PRO A 120 -0.87 -17.49 22.83
N MET A 121 -0.47 -16.99 21.68
CA MET A 121 -1.41 -16.43 20.69
C MET A 121 -2.29 -17.50 20.06
N ALA A 122 -1.75 -18.67 19.72
CA ALA A 122 -2.54 -19.78 19.21
C ALA A 122 -3.63 -20.20 20.22
N ILE A 123 -3.27 -20.32 21.50
CA ILE A 123 -4.23 -20.65 22.57
C ILE A 123 -5.26 -19.53 22.74
N LEU A 124 -4.84 -18.27 22.75
CA LEU A 124 -5.74 -17.10 22.87
C LEU A 124 -6.76 -17.02 21.72
N LEU A 125 -6.36 -17.42 20.52
CA LEU A 125 -7.22 -17.46 19.34
C LEU A 125 -8.18 -18.67 19.34
N GLY A 126 -8.06 -19.57 20.33
CA GLY A 126 -8.96 -20.70 20.48
C GLY A 126 -8.49 -22.00 19.80
N ALA A 127 -7.16 -22.17 19.60
CA ALA A 127 -6.63 -23.43 19.08
C ALA A 127 -6.95 -24.58 20.02
N THR A 128 -7.50 -25.66 19.48
CA THR A 128 -7.66 -26.92 20.22
C THR A 128 -6.31 -27.60 20.41
N GLU A 129 -6.20 -28.53 21.37
CA GLU A 129 -4.96 -29.27 21.62
C GLU A 129 -4.37 -29.90 20.36
N ALA A 130 -5.22 -30.40 19.46
CA ALA A 130 -4.81 -30.98 18.18
C ALA A 130 -4.30 -29.94 17.16
N MET A 131 -4.60 -28.64 17.33
CA MET A 131 -4.25 -27.56 16.41
C MET A 131 -3.07 -26.72 16.89
N VAL A 132 -2.79 -26.68 18.19
CA VAL A 132 -1.77 -25.79 18.77
C VAL A 132 -0.41 -26.03 18.13
N ASP A 133 0.01 -27.28 17.99
CA ASP A 133 1.35 -27.61 17.48
C ASP A 133 1.47 -27.24 15.98
N ASP A 134 0.42 -27.45 15.20
CA ASP A 134 0.35 -27.01 13.78
C ASP A 134 0.38 -25.49 13.66
N CYS A 135 -0.37 -24.76 14.50
CA CYS A 135 -0.36 -23.29 14.55
C CYS A 135 1.04 -22.75 14.89
N VAL A 136 1.69 -23.35 15.89
CA VAL A 136 3.02 -22.94 16.34
C VAL A 136 4.07 -23.25 15.29
N LEU A 137 4.03 -24.43 14.67
CA LEU A 137 4.97 -24.81 13.62
C LEU A 137 4.86 -23.88 12.42
N TYR A 138 3.66 -23.74 11.87
CA TYR A 138 3.41 -22.86 10.72
C TYR A 138 3.76 -21.40 11.03
N GLY A 139 3.22 -20.90 12.14
CA GLY A 139 3.39 -19.50 12.50
C GLY A 139 4.85 -19.14 12.78
N ARG A 140 5.61 -19.97 13.47
CA ARG A 140 7.04 -19.73 13.70
C ARG A 140 7.85 -19.69 12.42
N ILE A 141 7.61 -20.61 11.49
CA ILE A 141 8.31 -20.63 10.20
C ILE A 141 7.98 -19.35 9.43
N VAL A 142 6.69 -19.00 9.28
CA VAL A 142 6.28 -17.78 8.53
C VAL A 142 6.82 -16.52 9.19
N VAL A 143 6.80 -16.42 10.51
CA VAL A 143 7.33 -15.25 11.25
C VAL A 143 8.85 -15.10 11.08
N CYS A 144 9.62 -16.18 10.87
CA CYS A 144 11.03 -16.05 10.51
C CYS A 144 11.25 -15.25 9.21
N PHE A 145 10.26 -15.24 8.31
CA PHE A 145 10.27 -14.45 7.08
C PHE A 145 9.49 -13.12 7.19
N LEU A 146 9.03 -12.74 8.40
CA LEU A 146 8.22 -11.55 8.64
C LEU A 146 8.89 -10.27 8.13
N THR A 147 10.19 -10.13 8.33
CA THR A 147 10.95 -8.98 7.81
C THR A 147 10.81 -8.85 6.30
N SER A 148 10.90 -9.96 5.56
CA SER A 148 10.72 -9.99 4.11
C SER A 148 9.28 -9.63 3.71
N PHE A 149 8.29 -10.10 4.44
CA PHE A 149 6.88 -9.77 4.23
C PHE A 149 6.59 -8.29 4.49
N MET A 150 7.16 -7.71 5.54
CA MET A 150 7.06 -6.27 5.80
C MET A 150 7.70 -5.44 4.70
N LEU A 151 8.89 -5.84 4.23
CA LEU A 151 9.58 -5.18 3.11
C LEU A 151 8.76 -5.27 1.82
N GLN A 152 8.15 -6.42 1.52
CA GLN A 152 7.28 -6.60 0.37
C GLN A 152 6.13 -5.60 0.38
N ASN A 153 5.40 -5.48 1.49
CA ASN A 153 4.29 -4.53 1.64
C ASN A 153 4.77 -3.07 1.55
N MET A 154 5.91 -2.76 2.15
CA MET A 154 6.50 -1.44 2.12
C MET A 154 6.91 -1.03 0.70
N PHE A 155 7.66 -1.88 -0.01
CA PHE A 155 8.10 -1.58 -1.37
C PHE A 155 6.96 -1.58 -2.38
N GLN A 156 5.89 -2.35 -2.16
CA GLN A 156 4.69 -2.26 -2.97
C GLN A 156 4.09 -0.85 -2.93
N SER A 157 4.04 -0.23 -1.75
CA SER A 157 3.58 1.16 -1.58
C SER A 157 4.52 2.15 -2.30
N PHE A 158 5.83 1.99 -2.14
CA PHE A 158 6.82 2.83 -2.83
C PHE A 158 6.77 2.69 -4.36
N LEU A 159 6.57 1.49 -4.90
CA LEU A 159 6.48 1.25 -6.34
C LEU A 159 5.22 1.86 -6.96
N ILE A 160 4.09 1.86 -6.23
CA ILE A 160 2.85 2.52 -6.68
C ILE A 160 3.07 4.04 -6.74
N ALA A 161 3.67 4.61 -5.71
CA ALA A 161 3.98 6.04 -5.67
C ALA A 161 5.06 6.46 -6.68
N ALA A 162 6.00 5.57 -6.98
CA ALA A 162 7.00 5.77 -8.04
C ALA A 162 6.43 5.61 -9.47
N GLU A 163 5.09 5.56 -9.62
CA GLU A 163 4.40 5.39 -10.92
C GLU A 163 4.85 4.15 -11.71
N ARG A 164 5.38 3.14 -11.00
CA ARG A 164 5.82 1.86 -11.57
C ARG A 164 4.93 0.66 -11.16
N PRO A 165 3.59 0.78 -11.25
CA PRO A 165 2.69 -0.30 -10.83
C PRO A 165 2.90 -1.60 -11.63
N LYS A 166 3.39 -1.49 -12.87
CA LYS A 166 3.73 -2.67 -13.70
C LYS A 166 4.89 -3.49 -13.12
N PHE A 167 5.90 -2.82 -12.54
CA PHE A 167 7.01 -3.50 -11.91
C PHE A 167 6.57 -4.16 -10.59
N GLY A 168 5.73 -3.47 -9.80
CA GLY A 168 5.08 -4.06 -8.63
C GLY A 168 4.25 -5.30 -8.98
N LEU A 169 3.47 -5.22 -10.06
CA LEU A 169 2.72 -6.38 -10.57
C LEU A 169 3.65 -7.55 -10.93
N LEU A 170 4.75 -7.29 -11.65
CA LEU A 170 5.70 -8.34 -12.03
C LEU A 170 6.31 -9.03 -10.82
N ILE A 171 6.69 -8.28 -9.80
CA ILE A 171 7.23 -8.84 -8.54
C ILE A 171 6.18 -9.66 -7.82
N THR A 172 4.93 -9.17 -7.72
CA THR A 172 3.83 -9.92 -7.09
C THR A 172 3.52 -11.20 -7.85
N LEU A 173 3.53 -11.17 -9.19
CA LEU A 173 3.37 -12.36 -10.01
C LEU A 173 4.52 -13.35 -9.79
N ALA A 174 5.77 -12.88 -9.77
CA ALA A 174 6.93 -13.73 -9.52
C ALA A 174 6.86 -14.38 -8.13
N ALA A 175 6.53 -13.62 -7.08
CA ALA A 175 6.35 -14.14 -5.74
C ALA A 175 5.21 -15.18 -5.68
N GLY A 176 4.04 -14.88 -6.25
CA GLY A 176 2.91 -15.81 -6.24
C GLY A 176 3.15 -17.07 -7.05
N VAL A 177 3.80 -16.99 -8.23
CA VAL A 177 4.21 -18.17 -8.98
C VAL A 177 5.24 -19.00 -8.21
N THR A 178 6.21 -18.35 -7.56
CA THR A 178 7.18 -19.03 -6.68
C THR A 178 6.47 -19.79 -5.58
N ASN A 179 5.49 -19.17 -4.90
CA ASN A 179 4.70 -19.82 -3.86
C ASN A 179 3.98 -21.06 -4.43
N MET A 180 3.20 -20.92 -5.50
CA MET A 180 2.46 -22.05 -6.09
C MET A 180 3.36 -23.22 -6.52
N VAL A 181 4.53 -22.92 -7.12
CA VAL A 181 5.50 -23.94 -7.53
C VAL A 181 6.11 -24.64 -6.32
N LEU A 182 6.46 -23.89 -5.27
CA LEU A 182 7.03 -24.44 -4.07
C LEU A 182 6.00 -25.22 -3.23
N ASP A 183 4.73 -24.81 -3.21
CA ASP A 183 3.65 -25.58 -2.59
C ASP A 183 3.46 -26.93 -3.30
N ALA A 184 3.42 -26.91 -4.62
CA ALA A 184 3.36 -28.16 -5.40
C ALA A 184 4.54 -29.08 -5.10
N LEU A 185 5.75 -28.52 -4.94
CA LEU A 185 6.95 -29.27 -4.67
C LEU A 185 7.02 -29.76 -3.19
N PHE A 186 6.90 -28.85 -2.22
CA PHE A 186 7.11 -29.17 -0.81
C PHE A 186 5.91 -29.88 -0.20
N VAL A 187 4.70 -29.47 -0.53
CA VAL A 187 3.48 -30.05 0.02
C VAL A 187 3.01 -31.23 -0.83
N GLY A 188 3.02 -31.10 -2.17
CA GLY A 188 2.55 -32.14 -3.09
C GLY A 188 3.53 -33.28 -3.28
N VAL A 189 4.79 -32.98 -3.65
CA VAL A 189 5.80 -34.00 -4.00
C VAL A 189 6.53 -34.50 -2.76
N PHE A 190 7.14 -33.59 -1.98
CA PHE A 190 7.95 -33.97 -0.81
C PHE A 190 7.12 -34.34 0.41
N ARG A 191 5.82 -33.97 0.42
CA ARG A 191 4.88 -34.25 1.50
C ARG A 191 5.34 -33.74 2.87
N TRP A 192 5.96 -32.54 2.88
CA TRP A 192 6.39 -31.89 4.12
C TRP A 192 5.20 -31.29 4.90
N GLY A 193 3.97 -31.47 4.43
CA GLY A 193 2.76 -31.01 5.10
C GLY A 193 2.76 -29.51 5.35
N ILE A 194 2.34 -29.13 6.56
CA ILE A 194 2.19 -27.73 6.96
C ILE A 194 3.54 -26.96 6.99
N ALA A 195 4.64 -27.62 7.30
CA ALA A 195 5.97 -27.01 7.28
C ALA A 195 6.37 -26.64 5.85
N GLY A 196 6.03 -27.48 4.86
CA GLY A 196 6.29 -27.22 3.45
C GLY A 196 5.57 -25.96 2.96
N ALA A 197 4.29 -25.81 3.29
CA ALA A 197 3.49 -24.62 2.97
C ALA A 197 4.08 -23.35 3.65
N ALA A 198 4.47 -23.43 4.92
CA ALA A 198 5.08 -22.30 5.62
C ALA A 198 6.40 -21.84 4.97
N ILE A 199 7.26 -22.78 4.56
CA ILE A 199 8.54 -22.49 3.90
C ILE A 199 8.28 -21.90 2.50
N ALA A 200 7.34 -22.46 1.71
CA ALA A 200 6.97 -21.94 0.40
C ALA A 200 6.48 -20.50 0.49
N THR A 201 5.61 -20.20 1.46
CA THR A 201 5.12 -18.85 1.74
C THR A 201 6.27 -17.92 2.13
N GLY A 202 7.18 -18.35 3.02
CA GLY A 202 8.33 -17.55 3.45
C GLY A 202 9.30 -17.22 2.31
N ILE A 203 9.61 -18.18 1.44
CA ILE A 203 10.48 -17.98 0.27
C ILE A 203 9.82 -17.01 -0.71
N SER A 204 8.53 -17.17 -0.98
CA SER A 204 7.79 -16.28 -1.88
C SER A 204 7.77 -14.83 -1.36
N GLN A 205 7.58 -14.62 -0.07
CA GLN A 205 7.67 -13.32 0.59
C GLN A 205 9.09 -12.73 0.50
N THR A 206 10.12 -13.59 0.55
CA THR A 206 11.51 -13.17 0.38
C THR A 206 11.75 -12.67 -1.05
N VAL A 207 11.24 -13.36 -2.05
CA VAL A 207 11.27 -12.87 -3.45
C VAL A 207 10.57 -11.52 -3.55
N GLY A 208 9.36 -11.39 -2.97
CA GLY A 208 8.57 -10.15 -3.00
C GLY A 208 9.22 -8.96 -2.27
N GLY A 209 10.01 -9.21 -1.22
CA GLY A 209 10.67 -8.18 -0.42
C GLY A 209 12.10 -7.86 -0.86
N VAL A 210 12.91 -8.88 -1.15
CA VAL A 210 14.34 -8.71 -1.47
C VAL A 210 14.54 -8.22 -2.90
N VAL A 211 13.75 -8.67 -3.88
CA VAL A 211 13.90 -8.23 -5.27
C VAL A 211 13.72 -6.71 -5.42
N PRO A 212 12.68 -6.06 -4.85
CA PRO A 212 12.61 -4.61 -4.86
C PRO A 212 13.74 -3.93 -4.11
N LEU A 213 14.14 -4.48 -2.97
CA LEU A 213 15.27 -3.95 -2.20
C LEU A 213 16.55 -3.93 -3.05
N MET A 214 16.88 -5.02 -3.71
CA MET A 214 18.02 -5.13 -4.62
C MET A 214 17.89 -4.17 -5.81
N TYR A 215 16.69 -4.04 -6.37
CA TYR A 215 16.44 -3.08 -7.43
C TYR A 215 16.76 -1.64 -6.98
N PHE A 216 16.33 -1.22 -5.79
CA PHE A 216 16.63 0.12 -5.27
C PHE A 216 18.11 0.30 -4.88
N LEU A 217 18.77 -0.75 -4.39
CA LEU A 217 20.19 -0.69 -4.00
C LEU A 217 21.13 -0.66 -5.21
N PHE A 218 20.86 -1.45 -6.25
CA PHE A 218 21.75 -1.60 -7.41
C PHE A 218 21.37 -0.70 -8.59
N SER A 219 20.17 -0.12 -8.58
CA SER A 219 19.83 0.87 -9.58
C SER A 219 20.77 2.07 -9.40
N LYS A 220 21.62 2.36 -10.41
CA LYS A 220 22.44 3.58 -10.48
C LYS A 220 21.58 4.85 -10.51
N SER A 221 20.31 4.72 -10.73
CA SER A 221 19.30 5.71 -10.42
C SER A 221 19.11 5.67 -8.90
N SER A 222 19.68 6.66 -8.18
CA SER A 222 19.32 6.97 -6.79
C SER A 222 17.80 6.74 -6.58
N PRO A 223 17.33 6.24 -5.42
CA PRO A 223 15.89 6.24 -5.11
C PRO A 223 15.21 7.56 -5.46
N ALA A 224 15.93 8.70 -5.36
CA ALA A 224 15.51 10.00 -5.85
C ALA A 224 15.27 10.07 -7.37
N SER A 225 15.98 9.34 -8.21
CA SER A 225 15.76 9.42 -9.67
C SER A 225 14.59 8.53 -10.13
N ALA A 226 14.31 7.43 -9.41
CA ALA A 226 13.07 6.68 -9.61
C ALA A 226 11.86 7.49 -9.08
N LEU A 227 12.09 8.36 -8.09
CA LEU A 227 11.11 9.29 -7.53
C LEU A 227 11.12 10.66 -8.24
N ASP A 228 12.11 10.99 -9.08
CA ASP A 228 12.12 12.20 -9.92
C ASP A 228 11.04 12.17 -11.00
N GLU A 229 10.66 11.01 -11.50
CA GLU A 229 9.45 10.85 -12.32
C GLU A 229 8.18 11.17 -11.52
N VAL A 230 8.17 10.94 -10.18
CA VAL A 230 7.08 11.34 -9.27
C VAL A 230 7.05 12.84 -9.02
N ARG A 231 8.20 13.52 -9.13
CA ARG A 231 8.32 14.96 -8.92
C ARG A 231 7.53 15.79 -9.92
N GLY A 232 7.55 15.40 -11.19
CA GLY A 232 6.73 16.06 -12.22
C GLY A 232 5.24 15.91 -11.91
N ALA A 233 4.82 14.72 -11.44
CA ALA A 233 3.44 14.41 -11.11
C ALA A 233 2.98 15.04 -9.79
N ALA A 234 3.81 15.03 -8.74
CA ALA A 234 3.46 15.61 -7.44
C ALA A 234 3.38 17.14 -7.50
N ALA A 235 4.32 17.80 -8.17
CA ALA A 235 4.26 19.26 -8.37
C ALA A 235 3.02 19.68 -9.17
N THR A 236 2.70 18.92 -10.22
CA THR A 236 1.48 19.17 -11.02
C THR A 236 0.20 18.83 -10.25
N ALA A 237 0.21 17.79 -9.42
CA ALA A 237 -0.92 17.43 -8.55
C ALA A 237 -1.18 18.49 -7.47
N ILE A 238 -0.13 19.06 -6.86
CA ILE A 238 -0.27 20.13 -5.86
C ILE A 238 -0.76 21.42 -6.50
N VAL A 239 -0.23 21.80 -7.67
CA VAL A 239 -0.71 22.97 -8.44
C VAL A 239 -2.16 22.75 -8.87
N ARG A 240 -2.49 21.56 -9.36
CA ARG A 240 -3.87 21.20 -9.74
C ARG A 240 -4.82 21.18 -8.55
N GLN A 241 -4.40 20.66 -7.40
CA GLN A 241 -5.23 20.65 -6.18
C GLN A 241 -5.46 22.07 -5.64
N ARG A 242 -4.49 22.97 -5.82
CA ARG A 242 -4.67 24.40 -5.53
C ARG A 242 -5.60 25.07 -6.52
N LEU A 243 -5.50 24.74 -7.81
CA LEU A 243 -6.40 25.25 -8.87
C LEU A 243 -7.83 24.72 -8.68
N ILE A 244 -8.01 23.43 -8.37
CA ILE A 244 -9.34 22.85 -8.10
C ILE A 244 -9.96 23.48 -6.84
N ARG A 245 -9.19 23.71 -5.78
CA ARG A 245 -9.69 24.40 -4.56
C ARG A 245 -10.02 25.87 -4.83
N ALA A 246 -9.25 26.55 -5.69
CA ALA A 246 -9.55 27.91 -6.10
C ALA A 246 -10.83 27.95 -6.94
N ASP A 247 -11.01 26.99 -7.85
CA ASP A 247 -12.20 26.86 -8.70
C ASP A 247 -13.44 26.46 -7.87
N GLU A 248 -13.31 25.55 -6.89
CA GLU A 248 -14.39 25.24 -5.94
C GLU A 248 -14.75 26.44 -5.05
N GLN A 249 -13.78 27.25 -4.65
CA GLN A 249 -14.08 28.47 -3.89
C GLN A 249 -14.78 29.52 -4.78
N HIS A 250 -14.35 29.68 -6.01
CA HIS A 250 -15.03 30.54 -6.97
C HIS A 250 -16.44 30.03 -7.32
N PHE A 251 -16.61 28.72 -7.48
CA PHE A 251 -17.92 28.12 -7.73
C PHE A 251 -18.85 28.26 -6.54
N ARG A 252 -18.39 28.03 -5.31
CA ARG A 252 -19.18 28.23 -4.08
C ARG A 252 -19.59 29.68 -3.88
N LEU A 253 -18.72 30.66 -4.19
CA LEU A 253 -19.04 32.06 -4.08
C LEU A 253 -20.05 32.48 -5.15
N ALA A 254 -19.90 32.01 -6.38
CA ALA A 254 -20.87 32.29 -7.47
C ALA A 254 -22.24 31.66 -7.21
N ASP A 255 -22.27 30.44 -6.66
CA ASP A 255 -23.49 29.71 -6.32
C ASP A 255 -24.21 30.36 -5.13
N TRP A 256 -23.46 30.82 -4.12
CA TRP A 256 -23.99 31.57 -2.98
C TRP A 256 -24.60 32.91 -3.39
N ASP A 257 -23.91 33.63 -4.26
CA ASP A 257 -24.43 34.90 -4.84
C ASP A 257 -25.65 34.68 -5.71
N ALA A 258 -25.78 33.54 -6.40
CA ALA A 258 -26.95 33.16 -7.16
C ALA A 258 -28.13 32.79 -6.25
N VAL A 259 -27.87 32.00 -5.19
CA VAL A 259 -28.88 31.61 -4.19
C VAL A 259 -29.38 32.84 -3.44
N GLN A 260 -28.50 33.79 -3.10
CA GLN A 260 -28.87 35.02 -2.40
C GLN A 260 -29.70 35.95 -3.26
N ARG A 261 -29.34 36.08 -4.55
CA ARG A 261 -30.15 36.85 -5.53
C ARG A 261 -31.54 36.24 -5.73
N THR A 262 -31.65 34.91 -5.73
CA THR A 262 -32.92 34.21 -5.85
C THR A 262 -33.75 34.35 -4.56
N ALA A 263 -33.13 34.31 -3.41
CA ALA A 263 -33.80 34.54 -2.12
C ALA A 263 -34.30 35.98 -1.96
N ASP A 264 -33.51 36.96 -2.40
CA ASP A 264 -33.90 38.38 -2.38
C ASP A 264 -35.05 38.66 -3.35
N ALA A 265 -35.03 38.00 -4.52
CA ALA A 265 -36.13 38.08 -5.49
C ALA A 265 -37.42 37.46 -4.99
N LEU A 266 -37.33 36.32 -4.27
CA LEU A 266 -38.50 35.63 -3.69
C LEU A 266 -39.05 36.31 -2.44
N SER A 267 -38.21 37.02 -1.67
CA SER A 267 -38.60 37.69 -0.42
C SER A 267 -39.19 39.08 -0.62
N GLY A 268 -39.25 39.60 -1.83
CA GLY A 268 -39.79 40.93 -2.13
C GLY A 268 -39.02 42.10 -1.54
N ARG A 269 -37.80 41.90 -1.03
CA ARG A 269 -36.95 42.89 -0.36
C ARG A 269 -36.02 43.66 -1.30
N GLY A 270 -36.44 43.91 -2.51
CA GLY A 270 -35.74 44.84 -3.35
C GLY A 270 -36.02 46.25 -2.94
N ARG A 271 -35.34 46.81 -1.95
CA ARG A 271 -35.11 48.27 -1.71
C ARG A 271 -34.68 48.70 -0.31
N ARG A 272 -34.18 47.85 0.56
CA ARG A 272 -33.57 48.30 1.86
C ARG A 272 -32.39 47.46 2.25
N GLY A 273 -31.29 47.50 1.53
CA GLY A 273 -30.17 46.64 1.84
C GLY A 273 -28.75 47.14 1.58
N ASP A 274 -28.58 48.39 1.16
CA ASP A 274 -27.24 48.91 0.82
C ASP A 274 -26.38 49.32 2.03
N VAL A 275 -26.91 49.24 3.28
CA VAL A 275 -26.19 49.70 4.49
C VAL A 275 -25.37 48.60 5.14
N TRP A 276 -25.65 47.33 4.88
CA TRP A 276 -24.95 46.21 5.56
C TRP A 276 -23.81 45.57 4.74
N ARG A 277 -23.57 46.04 3.55
CA ARG A 277 -22.53 45.47 2.65
C ARG A 277 -21.11 45.94 2.93
N THR A 278 -20.95 47.08 3.63
CA THR A 278 -19.64 47.68 3.88
C THR A 278 -18.96 47.11 5.14
N ASP A 279 -19.70 46.62 6.13
CA ASP A 279 -19.11 46.18 7.40
C ASP A 279 -18.65 44.72 7.42
N VAL A 280 -19.22 43.84 6.62
CA VAL A 280 -18.82 42.40 6.60
C VAL A 280 -17.58 42.15 5.74
N CYS A 281 -17.32 42.94 4.69
CA CYS A 281 -16.07 42.86 3.93
C CYS A 281 -14.86 43.45 4.67
N ALA A 282 -15.07 44.40 5.59
CA ALA A 282 -13.97 45.02 6.31
C ALA A 282 -13.39 44.14 7.44
N VAL A 283 -14.14 43.15 7.93
CA VAL A 283 -13.72 42.30 9.06
C VAL A 283 -12.90 41.09 8.57
N HIS A 284 -12.99 40.69 7.28
CA HIS A 284 -12.25 39.52 6.79
C HIS A 284 -10.91 39.82 6.09
N LEU A 285 -10.56 41.11 5.91
CA LEU A 285 -9.26 41.51 5.33
C LEU A 285 -8.21 41.93 6.40
N ARG A 286 -8.45 41.68 7.69
CA ARG A 286 -7.50 41.96 8.77
C ARG A 286 -7.16 40.75 9.64
N ARG A 287 -6.98 39.62 9.05
CA ARG A 287 -6.27 38.48 9.70
C ARG A 287 -5.41 37.76 8.66
N ASP A 288 -4.20 38.27 8.55
CA ASP A 288 -3.02 37.46 8.19
C ASP A 288 -2.54 36.73 9.42
#